data_6a2f6a5be6462e161505eae179d25281
#
_entry.id   6a2f6a5be6462e161505eae179d25281
#
_cell.length_a   1.000
_cell.length_b   1.000
_cell.length_c   1.000
_cell.angle_alpha   90.00
_cell.angle_beta   90.00
_cell.angle_gamma   90.00
#
_symmetry.space_group_name_H-M   'P 1'
#
loop_
_entity.id
_entity.type
_entity.pdbx_description
1 polymer ?
#
loop_
_entity_poly.entity_id
_entity_poly.type
_entity_poly.pdbx_seq_one_letter_code
_entity_poly.pdbx_strand_id
1 'polypeptide(L)'
;MTRSSIPSIALIVIVLVTLVWVSRDRLMPGASREHASEKPATAVSGGATSAMFTSRAIGDPPKGEERPQIAHVAIVDLDRDGLNDVLVCDSLRNVVTWIRQATRGTFTESVIAGVSAPAHVEAIDFDKDGDLDLVVAALGFLFPNNNRVGSVIVLENDGQQKFRSHYIADRIARVADARAADLDGDGDLDVSVAGFGYDDGETSWLENKGGWKFEQHVLQQLSGPINAIPVDINGDTFLDVVALVSQEWEEIWAFINDGKGNLTPRMLWGSTNPDFGSSWMTMVDMDKDGDPDIVYANGDAFEYAPPNSRPWQGVQWLENRGDLKFELHRMIDQQGVTSPEAVDLDGNGDLDVLLVNANNDWDNPAAPSLLWLENDGKMQFTMHPIASSPTHLLTLAVGDLDGDGKPDAVTGGMHISRPYDRIGCITGWFTRR
;
A
#
# COMPACT_ATOMS: atom_id res chain seq x y z
N MET A 1 -3.20 -30.17 -59.17
CA MET A 1 -2.21 -29.14 -58.79
C MET A 1 -2.96 -27.98 -58.15
N THR A 2 -3.21 -28.07 -56.91
CA THR A 2 -4.00 -27.11 -56.17
C THR A 2 -3.12 -26.49 -55.07
N ARG A 3 -2.84 -25.19 -55.16
CA ARG A 3 -2.15 -24.40 -54.14
C ARG A 3 -3.16 -24.03 -53.07
N SER A 4 -2.92 -24.46 -51.85
CA SER A 4 -3.62 -24.01 -50.64
C SER A 4 -3.04 -22.68 -50.17
N SER A 5 -3.87 -21.68 -50.09
CA SER A 5 -3.59 -20.39 -49.48
C SER A 5 -3.93 -20.45 -47.99
N ILE A 6 -2.96 -20.12 -47.13
CA ILE A 6 -3.13 -19.89 -45.70
C ILE A 6 -3.60 -18.43 -45.55
N PRO A 7 -4.69 -18.14 -44.84
CA PRO A 7 -5.03 -16.77 -44.53
C PRO A 7 -4.29 -16.31 -43.25
N SER A 8 -3.66 -15.15 -43.38
CA SER A 8 -3.04 -14.38 -42.32
C SER A 8 -4.09 -13.95 -41.31
N ILE A 9 -3.94 -14.40 -40.06
CA ILE A 9 -4.60 -13.82 -38.88
C ILE A 9 -3.62 -12.84 -38.26
N ALA A 10 -3.63 -11.64 -38.74
CA ALA A 10 -3.03 -10.49 -38.09
C ALA A 10 -3.82 -9.26 -38.57
N LEU A 11 -4.76 -8.82 -37.78
CA LEU A 11 -5.34 -7.48 -37.73
C LEU A 11 -6.81 -7.52 -37.24
N ILE A 12 -7.06 -7.70 -35.99
CA ILE A 12 -8.30 -7.22 -35.29
C ILE A 12 -7.98 -7.22 -33.80
N VAL A 13 -7.22 -6.24 -33.33
CA VAL A 13 -7.19 -5.77 -31.94
C VAL A 13 -6.82 -4.29 -31.98
N ILE A 14 -7.50 -3.49 -32.73
CA ILE A 14 -7.58 -2.04 -32.60
C ILE A 14 -8.93 -1.67 -33.20
N VAL A 15 -9.91 -1.49 -32.39
CA VAL A 15 -11.16 -0.71 -32.50
C VAL A 15 -12.20 -1.38 -31.60
N LEU A 16 -12.16 -1.07 -30.31
CA LEU A 16 -13.31 -1.10 -29.39
C LEU A 16 -12.93 -0.43 -28.05
N VAL A 17 -12.36 0.78 -28.15
CA VAL A 17 -12.28 1.73 -27.03
C VAL A 17 -12.85 3.05 -27.53
N THR A 18 -14.09 3.04 -27.95
CA THR A 18 -14.88 4.25 -28.13
C THR A 18 -16.34 3.84 -28.04
N LEU A 19 -17.04 4.47 -27.11
CA LEU A 19 -18.49 4.46 -26.85
C LEU A 19 -18.97 3.55 -25.71
N VAL A 20 -18.65 3.90 -24.45
CA VAL A 20 -19.64 3.91 -23.37
C VAL A 20 -19.42 5.18 -22.52
N TRP A 21 -19.69 6.35 -23.08
CA TRP A 21 -20.09 7.51 -22.30
C TRP A 21 -21.60 7.42 -22.07
N VAL A 22 -22.02 6.66 -21.07
CA VAL A 22 -23.37 6.72 -20.53
C VAL A 22 -23.33 7.62 -19.31
N SER A 23 -24.03 8.74 -19.45
CA SER A 23 -24.27 9.76 -18.44
C SER A 23 -24.47 9.18 -17.03
N ARG A 24 -23.55 9.50 -16.14
CA ARG A 24 -23.58 9.21 -14.72
C ARG A 24 -24.31 10.29 -13.96
N ASP A 25 -25.62 10.43 -14.19
CA ASP A 25 -26.52 11.11 -13.27
C ASP A 25 -27.13 10.08 -12.31
N ARG A 26 -26.35 9.58 -11.37
CA ARG A 26 -26.89 8.93 -10.19
C ARG A 26 -26.90 9.92 -9.04
N LEU A 27 -28.09 10.44 -8.79
CA LEU A 27 -28.47 11.19 -7.60
C LEU A 27 -28.14 10.38 -6.33
N MET A 28 -27.03 10.76 -5.68
CA MET A 28 -26.79 10.45 -4.28
C MET A 28 -26.93 11.77 -3.49
N PRO A 29 -27.79 11.86 -2.47
CA PRO A 29 -27.90 13.09 -1.69
C PRO A 29 -26.74 13.14 -0.68
N GLY A 30 -25.92 14.17 -0.76
CA GLY A 30 -25.12 14.66 0.35
C GLY A 30 -23.60 14.49 0.32
N ALA A 31 -22.95 14.22 -0.81
CA ALA A 31 -21.51 14.33 -0.92
C ALA A 31 -21.12 15.60 -1.69
N SER A 32 -20.37 16.47 -1.07
CA SER A 32 -19.78 17.63 -1.73
C SER A 32 -18.52 17.17 -2.47
N ARG A 33 -18.60 17.11 -3.81
CA ARG A 33 -17.40 17.03 -4.66
C ARG A 33 -16.84 18.43 -4.79
N GLU A 34 -15.74 18.72 -4.11
CA GLU A 34 -15.07 19.99 -4.22
C GLU A 34 -14.02 19.97 -5.34
N HIS A 35 -14.05 21.02 -6.17
CA HIS A 35 -12.93 21.35 -7.04
C HIS A 35 -11.80 21.86 -6.14
N ALA A 36 -10.72 21.09 -6.01
CA ALA A 36 -9.50 21.60 -5.40
C ALA A 36 -9.03 22.83 -6.19
N SER A 37 -9.06 24.01 -5.59
CA SER A 37 -8.47 25.21 -6.16
C SER A 37 -6.97 25.09 -6.04
N GLU A 38 -6.29 24.94 -7.18
CA GLU A 38 -4.84 24.90 -7.29
C GLU A 38 -4.21 26.18 -6.72
N LYS A 39 -3.51 26.04 -5.58
CA LYS A 39 -2.45 26.96 -5.22
C LYS A 39 -1.13 26.33 -5.60
N PRO A 40 -0.22 27.05 -6.24
CA PRO A 40 1.07 26.50 -6.65
C PRO A 40 1.94 26.16 -5.43
N ALA A 41 2.49 24.95 -5.44
CA ALA A 41 3.43 24.45 -4.44
C ALA A 41 4.74 25.27 -4.42
N THR A 42 5.31 25.39 -3.25
CA THR A 42 6.55 26.11 -2.97
C THR A 42 7.78 25.43 -3.58
N ALA A 43 8.75 26.21 -4.00
CA ALA A 43 9.93 25.78 -4.73
C ALA A 43 10.85 24.85 -3.92
N VAL A 44 11.41 23.83 -4.59
CA VAL A 44 12.41 22.91 -4.11
C VAL A 44 13.70 23.62 -3.70
N SER A 45 14.09 23.59 -2.45
CA SER A 45 15.41 23.99 -1.99
C SER A 45 16.33 22.77 -2.03
N GLY A 46 17.19 22.68 -3.06
CA GLY A 46 18.17 21.60 -3.18
C GLY A 46 19.30 21.73 -2.15
N GLY A 47 19.24 20.96 -1.08
CA GLY A 47 20.34 20.75 -0.13
C GLY A 47 20.53 19.24 0.06
N ALA A 48 21.75 18.74 -0.11
CA ALA A 48 22.09 17.32 -0.05
C ALA A 48 21.83 16.74 1.35
N THR A 49 20.70 16.10 1.54
CA THR A 49 20.35 15.33 2.75
C THR A 49 20.82 13.87 2.71
N SER A 50 21.66 13.48 1.75
CA SER A 50 22.34 12.17 1.68
C SER A 50 23.17 11.82 2.94
N ALA A 51 23.25 12.75 3.90
CA ALA A 51 23.89 12.55 5.19
C ALA A 51 23.00 11.85 6.24
N MET A 52 21.67 11.79 6.06
CA MET A 52 20.75 11.31 7.09
C MET A 52 20.76 9.79 7.24
N PHE A 53 20.83 9.05 6.13
CA PHE A 53 20.83 7.60 6.15
C PHE A 53 22.13 6.97 5.65
N THR A 54 22.41 5.77 6.14
CA THR A 54 23.32 4.82 5.51
C THR A 54 22.48 3.67 4.94
N SER A 55 22.57 3.43 3.65
CA SER A 55 21.79 2.36 3.00
C SER A 55 22.63 1.12 2.71
N ARG A 56 22.00 -0.04 2.79
CA ARG A 56 22.57 -1.33 2.36
C ARG A 56 21.46 -2.32 1.99
N ALA A 57 21.78 -3.26 1.11
CA ALA A 57 20.90 -4.41 0.90
C ALA A 57 20.86 -5.28 2.16
N ILE A 58 19.64 -5.74 2.54
CA ILE A 58 19.43 -6.60 3.71
C ILE A 58 18.84 -7.95 3.34
N GLY A 59 18.22 -8.10 2.17
CA GLY A 59 17.76 -9.37 1.60
C GLY A 59 18.76 -9.99 0.63
N ASP A 60 18.40 -11.16 0.13
CA ASP A 60 19.18 -11.85 -0.89
C ASP A 60 19.22 -11.05 -2.19
N PRO A 61 20.38 -10.99 -2.87
CA PRO A 61 20.48 -10.28 -4.15
C PRO A 61 19.64 -10.99 -5.22
N PRO A 62 19.15 -10.23 -6.24
CA PRO A 62 18.49 -10.83 -7.39
C PRO A 62 19.38 -11.85 -8.10
N LYS A 63 18.80 -12.98 -8.55
CA LYS A 63 19.53 -14.04 -9.23
C LYS A 63 19.54 -13.81 -10.74
N GLY A 64 20.72 -13.71 -11.33
CA GLY A 64 20.86 -13.57 -12.79
C GLY A 64 20.18 -12.30 -13.31
N GLU A 65 19.20 -12.45 -14.21
CA GLU A 65 18.44 -11.35 -14.79
C GLU A 65 17.09 -11.08 -14.08
N GLU A 66 16.90 -11.58 -12.86
CA GLU A 66 15.68 -11.32 -12.08
C GLU A 66 15.50 -9.82 -11.86
N ARG A 67 14.25 -9.40 -11.96
CA ARG A 67 13.81 -8.02 -11.69
C ARG A 67 12.85 -8.06 -10.53
N PRO A 68 13.29 -7.73 -9.31
CA PRO A 68 12.47 -7.81 -8.13
C PRO A 68 11.13 -7.12 -8.29
N GLN A 69 10.07 -7.75 -7.79
CA GLN A 69 8.70 -7.22 -7.78
C GLN A 69 8.16 -7.35 -6.35
N ILE A 70 8.68 -6.47 -5.50
CA ILE A 70 8.34 -6.44 -4.09
C ILE A 70 7.09 -5.58 -3.92
N ALA A 71 5.99 -6.21 -3.53
CA ALA A 71 4.71 -5.54 -3.37
C ALA A 71 4.55 -4.92 -1.98
N HIS A 72 5.11 -5.56 -0.94
CA HIS A 72 5.01 -5.07 0.44
C HIS A 72 6.23 -5.45 1.26
N VAL A 73 6.58 -4.59 2.22
CA VAL A 73 7.53 -4.86 3.31
C VAL A 73 6.93 -4.41 4.63
N ALA A 74 7.21 -5.15 5.71
CA ALA A 74 6.83 -4.78 7.07
C ALA A 74 8.00 -5.00 8.03
N ILE A 75 8.15 -4.14 9.03
CA ILE A 75 9.14 -4.28 10.11
C ILE A 75 8.42 -4.84 11.33
N VAL A 76 8.90 -5.95 11.87
CA VAL A 76 8.31 -6.62 13.04
C VAL A 76 9.34 -7.53 13.70
N ASP A 77 9.32 -7.66 15.03
CA ASP A 77 10.06 -8.69 15.78
C ASP A 77 9.22 -9.98 15.74
N LEU A 78 9.40 -10.78 14.67
CA LEU A 78 8.52 -11.92 14.37
C LEU A 78 8.71 -13.08 15.36
N ASP A 79 9.93 -13.33 15.79
CA ASP A 79 10.25 -14.42 16.75
C ASP A 79 10.41 -13.95 18.19
N ARG A 80 10.09 -12.67 18.43
CA ARG A 80 10.11 -12.03 19.76
C ARG A 80 11.46 -12.14 20.48
N ASP A 81 12.56 -12.09 19.70
CA ASP A 81 13.92 -12.10 20.24
C ASP A 81 14.44 -10.72 20.67
N GLY A 82 13.63 -9.64 20.45
CA GLY A 82 13.92 -8.25 20.76
C GLY A 82 14.66 -7.52 19.66
N LEU A 83 14.78 -8.11 18.47
CA LEU A 83 15.34 -7.50 17.27
C LEU A 83 14.29 -7.44 16.17
N ASN A 84 14.13 -6.29 15.56
CA ASN A 84 13.19 -6.13 14.46
C ASN A 84 13.70 -6.84 13.20
N ASP A 85 12.81 -7.62 12.60
CA ASP A 85 12.96 -8.34 11.35
C ASP A 85 12.25 -7.60 10.22
N VAL A 86 12.29 -8.17 9.00
CA VAL A 86 11.51 -7.69 7.87
C VAL A 86 10.75 -8.83 7.21
N LEU A 87 9.43 -8.63 7.05
CA LEU A 87 8.58 -9.46 6.21
C LEU A 87 8.52 -8.86 4.81
N VAL A 88 8.47 -9.73 3.80
CA VAL A 88 8.48 -9.31 2.40
C VAL A 88 7.46 -10.10 1.58
N CYS A 89 6.65 -9.40 0.80
CA CYS A 89 5.82 -9.97 -0.27
C CYS A 89 6.57 -9.87 -1.60
N ASP A 90 7.16 -10.97 -2.06
CA ASP A 90 7.84 -11.06 -3.36
C ASP A 90 6.89 -11.66 -4.42
N SER A 91 6.25 -10.79 -5.19
CA SER A 91 5.29 -11.18 -6.23
C SER A 91 5.94 -11.83 -7.44
N LEU A 92 7.23 -11.59 -7.71
CA LEU A 92 7.97 -12.27 -8.78
C LEU A 92 8.21 -13.74 -8.44
N ARG A 93 8.66 -14.00 -7.22
CA ARG A 93 8.99 -15.36 -6.75
C ARG A 93 7.76 -16.09 -6.23
N ASN A 94 6.63 -15.40 -6.04
CA ASN A 94 5.41 -15.94 -5.44
C ASN A 94 5.64 -16.50 -4.04
N VAL A 95 6.29 -15.73 -3.18
CA VAL A 95 6.62 -16.13 -1.81
C VAL A 95 6.43 -14.96 -0.83
N VAL A 96 6.12 -15.31 0.40
CA VAL A 96 6.34 -14.45 1.56
C VAL A 96 7.67 -14.89 2.19
N THR A 97 8.59 -13.94 2.41
CA THR A 97 9.90 -14.20 3.02
C THR A 97 10.07 -13.44 4.33
N TRP A 98 10.92 -13.96 5.16
CA TRP A 98 11.37 -13.40 6.42
C TRP A 98 12.85 -13.09 6.34
N ILE A 99 13.21 -11.84 6.48
CA ILE A 99 14.59 -11.38 6.63
C ILE A 99 14.83 -11.22 8.12
N ARG A 100 15.30 -12.29 8.74
CA ARG A 100 15.55 -12.36 10.17
C ARG A 100 16.81 -11.61 10.56
N GLN A 101 16.73 -10.83 11.64
CA GLN A 101 17.88 -10.22 12.29
C GLN A 101 18.32 -11.04 13.51
N ALA A 102 19.08 -12.12 13.31
CA ALA A 102 19.51 -12.99 14.40
C ALA A 102 20.55 -12.37 15.36
N THR A 103 21.26 -11.35 14.91
CA THR A 103 22.13 -10.47 15.70
C THR A 103 22.07 -9.09 15.11
N ARG A 104 22.15 -8.06 15.96
CA ARG A 104 22.03 -6.66 15.54
C ARG A 104 22.85 -6.36 14.27
N GLY A 105 22.15 -5.93 13.23
CA GLY A 105 22.73 -5.58 11.95
C GLY A 105 23.10 -6.77 11.04
N THR A 106 22.79 -8.01 11.42
CA THR A 106 23.03 -9.21 10.59
C THR A 106 21.72 -9.83 10.17
N PHE A 107 21.43 -9.82 8.88
CA PHE A 107 20.16 -10.24 8.30
C PHE A 107 20.34 -11.53 7.49
N THR A 108 19.36 -12.41 7.54
CA THR A 108 19.32 -13.67 6.76
C THR A 108 17.90 -13.87 6.22
N GLU A 109 17.76 -14.00 4.91
CA GLU A 109 16.47 -14.23 4.26
C GLU A 109 16.11 -15.72 4.21
N SER A 110 14.84 -16.02 4.49
CA SER A 110 14.26 -17.35 4.37
C SER A 110 12.82 -17.28 3.86
N VAL A 111 12.37 -18.30 3.12
CA VAL A 111 10.99 -18.39 2.64
C VAL A 111 10.10 -18.91 3.77
N ILE A 112 9.02 -18.19 4.08
CA ILE A 112 7.97 -18.64 5.01
C ILE A 112 6.96 -19.53 4.27
N ALA A 113 6.39 -19.01 3.16
CA ALA A 113 5.36 -19.72 2.40
C ALA A 113 5.38 -19.35 0.91
N GLY A 114 4.92 -20.29 0.06
CA GLY A 114 4.57 -20.01 -1.31
C GLY A 114 3.17 -19.40 -1.39
N VAL A 115 3.06 -18.17 -1.92
CA VAL A 115 1.79 -17.43 -2.09
C VAL A 115 1.79 -16.79 -3.47
N SER A 116 0.74 -17.00 -4.25
CA SER A 116 0.66 -16.47 -5.63
C SER A 116 0.46 -14.95 -5.62
N ALA A 117 1.47 -14.22 -6.10
CA ALA A 117 1.51 -12.76 -6.14
C ALA A 117 1.05 -12.13 -4.80
N PRO A 118 1.78 -12.34 -3.67
CA PRO A 118 1.44 -11.71 -2.40
C PRO A 118 1.57 -10.20 -2.53
N ALA A 119 0.59 -9.45 -1.99
CA ALA A 119 0.50 -8.01 -2.12
C ALA A 119 0.66 -7.27 -0.78
N HIS A 120 0.19 -7.87 0.31
CA HIS A 120 0.29 -7.31 1.66
C HIS A 120 0.51 -8.44 2.66
N VAL A 121 1.22 -8.15 3.75
CA VAL A 121 1.40 -9.04 4.90
C VAL A 121 1.33 -8.25 6.19
N GLU A 122 0.55 -8.73 7.15
CA GLU A 122 0.44 -8.22 8.51
C GLU A 122 0.79 -9.31 9.50
N ALA A 123 1.58 -8.99 10.53
CA ALA A 123 1.91 -9.91 11.61
C ALA A 123 1.08 -9.60 12.85
N ILE A 124 0.31 -10.57 13.32
CA ILE A 124 -0.60 -10.45 14.45
C ILE A 124 -0.82 -11.82 15.12
N ASP A 125 -1.03 -11.84 16.41
CA ASP A 125 -1.45 -13.06 17.15
C ASP A 125 -2.93 -13.34 16.82
N PHE A 126 -3.15 -14.07 15.70
CA PHE A 126 -4.49 -14.21 15.11
C PHE A 126 -5.38 -15.17 15.90
N ASP A 127 -4.83 -16.26 16.42
CA ASP A 127 -5.57 -17.27 17.16
C ASP A 127 -5.40 -17.17 18.69
N LYS A 128 -4.65 -16.14 19.15
CA LYS A 128 -4.43 -15.80 20.56
C LYS A 128 -3.68 -16.87 21.35
N ASP A 129 -2.80 -17.61 20.67
CA ASP A 129 -1.93 -18.59 21.31
C ASP A 129 -0.63 -17.99 21.87
N GLY A 130 -0.36 -16.73 21.55
CA GLY A 130 0.78 -15.96 22.04
C GLY A 130 1.91 -15.82 21.02
N ASP A 131 1.81 -16.41 19.84
CA ASP A 131 2.78 -16.29 18.76
C ASP A 131 2.26 -15.33 17.68
N LEU A 132 3.14 -14.79 16.82
CA LEU A 132 2.70 -13.96 15.71
C LEU A 132 2.43 -14.81 14.47
N ASP A 133 1.20 -14.77 14.00
CA ASP A 133 0.76 -15.28 12.72
C ASP A 133 0.89 -14.20 11.63
N LEU A 134 0.67 -14.59 10.37
CA LEU A 134 0.69 -13.65 9.26
C LEU A 134 -0.63 -13.70 8.50
N VAL A 135 -1.29 -12.54 8.36
CA VAL A 135 -2.41 -12.35 7.42
C VAL A 135 -1.84 -11.88 6.09
N VAL A 136 -2.09 -12.63 5.02
CA VAL A 136 -1.53 -12.37 3.70
C VAL A 136 -2.62 -12.13 2.68
N ALA A 137 -2.58 -10.96 2.03
CA ALA A 137 -3.35 -10.66 0.83
C ALA A 137 -2.64 -11.19 -0.40
N ALA A 138 -3.33 -11.92 -1.25
CA ALA A 138 -2.78 -12.47 -2.48
C ALA A 138 -3.59 -12.03 -3.70
N LEU A 139 -2.92 -11.36 -4.65
CA LEU A 139 -3.52 -11.01 -5.94
C LEU A 139 -3.81 -12.25 -6.81
N GLY A 140 -3.08 -13.37 -6.56
CA GLY A 140 -3.12 -14.55 -7.40
C GLY A 140 -2.40 -14.36 -8.73
N PHE A 141 -2.44 -13.16 -9.30
CA PHE A 141 -1.70 -12.74 -10.48
C PHE A 141 -1.44 -11.22 -10.42
N LEU A 142 -0.20 -10.81 -10.64
CA LEU A 142 0.23 -9.42 -10.42
C LEU A 142 -0.44 -8.42 -11.35
N PHE A 143 -0.52 -8.75 -12.66
CA PHE A 143 -1.01 -7.80 -13.66
C PHE A 143 -2.54 -7.72 -13.72
N PRO A 144 -3.11 -6.56 -14.15
CA PRO A 144 -4.55 -6.34 -14.17
C PRO A 144 -5.32 -7.42 -14.94
N ASN A 145 -6.35 -7.98 -14.34
CA ASN A 145 -7.32 -8.88 -14.96
C ASN A 145 -8.56 -9.03 -14.07
N ASN A 146 -9.64 -9.60 -14.62
CA ASN A 146 -10.91 -9.81 -13.90
C ASN A 146 -11.11 -11.25 -13.41
N ASN A 147 -10.05 -12.08 -13.43
CA ASN A 147 -10.16 -13.43 -12.92
C ASN A 147 -10.28 -13.39 -11.39
N ARG A 148 -11.19 -14.17 -10.86
CA ARG A 148 -11.30 -14.38 -9.40
C ARG A 148 -10.24 -15.39 -8.96
N VAL A 149 -9.02 -14.90 -8.78
CA VAL A 149 -7.82 -15.68 -8.41
C VAL A 149 -7.19 -15.19 -7.12
N GLY A 150 -7.79 -14.17 -6.51
CA GLY A 150 -7.36 -13.63 -5.23
C GLY A 150 -7.70 -14.55 -4.07
N SER A 151 -6.92 -14.45 -3.01
CA SER A 151 -7.14 -15.16 -1.76
C SER A 151 -6.65 -14.37 -0.56
N VAL A 152 -7.23 -14.65 0.60
CA VAL A 152 -6.74 -14.25 1.92
C VAL A 152 -6.26 -15.49 2.64
N ILE A 153 -5.04 -15.44 3.14
CA ILE A 153 -4.38 -16.60 3.75
C ILE A 153 -3.87 -16.19 5.14
N VAL A 154 -4.23 -16.96 6.16
CA VAL A 154 -3.55 -16.87 7.46
C VAL A 154 -2.48 -17.95 7.50
N LEU A 155 -1.25 -17.54 7.78
CA LEU A 155 -0.14 -18.43 8.04
C LEU A 155 0.00 -18.55 9.56
N GLU A 156 -0.60 -19.62 10.13
CA GLU A 156 -0.58 -19.96 11.55
C GLU A 156 0.84 -20.39 11.95
N ASN A 157 1.42 -19.72 12.94
CA ASN A 157 2.72 -20.04 13.51
C ASN A 157 2.56 -21.09 14.62
N ASP A 158 3.45 -22.08 14.73
CA ASP A 158 3.43 -23.08 15.79
C ASP A 158 4.31 -22.72 16.99
N GLY A 159 4.74 -21.45 17.10
CA GLY A 159 5.69 -20.97 18.12
C GLY A 159 7.14 -21.43 17.91
N GLN A 160 7.41 -22.15 16.85
CA GLN A 160 8.75 -22.56 16.43
C GLN A 160 9.11 -22.04 15.04
N GLN A 161 8.38 -20.98 14.59
CA GLN A 161 8.55 -20.36 13.29
C GLN A 161 8.28 -21.32 12.12
N LYS A 162 7.35 -22.26 12.31
CA LYS A 162 6.81 -23.12 11.27
C LYS A 162 5.37 -22.71 10.99
N PHE A 163 5.13 -22.33 9.78
CA PHE A 163 3.86 -21.76 9.37
C PHE A 163 2.98 -22.76 8.63
N ARG A 164 1.70 -22.81 9.02
CA ARG A 164 0.66 -23.58 8.37
C ARG A 164 -0.33 -22.64 7.67
N SER A 165 -0.57 -22.87 6.38
CA SER A 165 -1.47 -22.03 5.60
C SER A 165 -2.94 -22.39 5.80
N HIS A 166 -3.78 -21.39 6.12
CA HIS A 166 -5.23 -21.45 6.13
C HIS A 166 -5.77 -20.48 5.08
N TYR A 167 -6.37 -21.00 4.03
CA TYR A 167 -7.08 -20.17 3.04
C TYR A 167 -8.44 -19.80 3.62
N ILE A 168 -8.57 -18.60 4.17
CA ILE A 168 -9.81 -18.10 4.79
C ILE A 168 -10.78 -17.50 3.77
N ALA A 169 -10.26 -17.05 2.62
CA ALA A 169 -11.03 -16.78 1.40
C ALA A 169 -10.23 -17.17 0.18
N ASP A 170 -10.88 -17.71 -0.85
CA ASP A 170 -10.25 -18.17 -2.09
C ASP A 170 -11.18 -17.93 -3.28
N ARG A 171 -10.61 -17.69 -4.47
CA ARG A 171 -11.34 -17.39 -5.71
C ARG A 171 -12.25 -16.18 -5.59
N ILE A 172 -11.79 -15.17 -4.90
CA ILE A 172 -12.40 -13.84 -4.81
C ILE A 172 -11.70 -12.88 -5.77
N ALA A 173 -12.12 -11.62 -5.82
CA ALA A 173 -11.38 -10.57 -6.53
C ALA A 173 -9.92 -10.56 -6.06
N ARG A 174 -8.99 -10.11 -6.93
CA ARG A 174 -7.56 -10.06 -6.62
C ARG A 174 -7.34 -9.23 -5.35
N VAL A 175 -6.83 -9.82 -4.27
CA VAL A 175 -6.73 -9.14 -2.97
C VAL A 175 -5.46 -8.30 -2.90
N ALA A 176 -5.61 -6.98 -2.81
CA ALA A 176 -4.52 -6.02 -2.70
C ALA A 176 -4.12 -5.77 -1.24
N ASP A 177 -5.10 -5.75 -0.31
CA ASP A 177 -4.89 -5.51 1.11
C ASP A 177 -5.83 -6.40 1.95
N ALA A 178 -5.35 -6.90 3.08
CA ALA A 178 -6.11 -7.66 4.05
C ALA A 178 -5.55 -7.43 5.45
N ARG A 179 -6.40 -7.04 6.40
CA ARG A 179 -5.98 -6.65 7.76
C ARG A 179 -6.92 -7.21 8.81
N ALA A 180 -6.32 -7.67 9.91
CA ALA A 180 -7.05 -8.28 11.00
C ALA A 180 -7.60 -7.24 11.99
N ALA A 181 -8.85 -7.42 12.41
CA ALA A 181 -9.50 -6.61 13.44
C ALA A 181 -10.73 -7.34 13.99
N ASP A 182 -11.09 -7.12 15.25
CA ASP A 182 -12.38 -7.53 15.81
C ASP A 182 -13.44 -6.53 15.35
N LEU A 183 -14.21 -6.87 14.31
CA LEU A 183 -15.17 -5.97 13.67
C LEU A 183 -16.60 -6.17 14.19
N ASP A 184 -16.92 -7.30 14.81
CA ASP A 184 -18.26 -7.53 15.37
C ASP A 184 -18.33 -7.52 16.91
N GLY A 185 -17.17 -7.35 17.56
CA GLY A 185 -17.04 -7.21 19.00
C GLY A 185 -17.21 -8.53 19.75
N ASP A 186 -17.06 -9.68 19.08
CA ASP A 186 -17.15 -11.00 19.71
C ASP A 186 -15.84 -11.46 20.34
N GLY A 187 -14.77 -10.74 20.05
CA GLY A 187 -13.42 -10.93 20.58
C GLY A 187 -12.53 -11.77 19.68
N ASP A 188 -13.02 -12.42 18.62
CA ASP A 188 -12.21 -13.09 17.63
C ASP A 188 -11.75 -12.12 16.53
N LEU A 189 -10.59 -12.36 15.90
CA LEU A 189 -10.14 -11.49 14.82
C LEU A 189 -10.81 -11.86 13.50
N ASP A 190 -11.45 -10.86 12.90
CA ASP A 190 -11.95 -10.83 11.54
C ASP A 190 -10.91 -10.26 10.60
N VAL A 191 -11.24 -10.15 9.30
CA VAL A 191 -10.33 -9.57 8.31
C VAL A 191 -11.07 -8.62 7.37
N SER A 192 -10.66 -7.35 7.31
CA SER A 192 -11.05 -6.43 6.24
C SER A 192 -10.31 -6.74 4.95
N VAL A 193 -10.95 -6.57 3.78
CA VAL A 193 -10.41 -7.02 2.50
C VAL A 193 -10.64 -5.98 1.41
N ALA A 194 -9.56 -5.58 0.73
CA ALA A 194 -9.58 -4.82 -0.51
C ALA A 194 -9.38 -5.76 -1.72
N GLY A 195 -10.48 -6.11 -2.38
CA GLY A 195 -10.50 -6.94 -3.58
C GLY A 195 -10.40 -6.09 -4.84
N PHE A 196 -9.22 -5.95 -5.41
CA PHE A 196 -8.88 -5.00 -6.48
C PHE A 196 -9.54 -5.33 -7.82
N GLY A 197 -10.29 -6.21 -8.14
CA GLY A 197 -10.79 -6.53 -9.51
C GLY A 197 -10.74 -5.33 -10.47
N TYR A 198 -10.24 -5.52 -11.69
CA TYR A 198 -10.01 -4.42 -12.64
C TYR A 198 -11.32 -3.72 -13.05
N ASP A 199 -12.38 -4.48 -13.36
CA ASP A 199 -13.75 -3.97 -13.58
C ASP A 199 -14.74 -4.52 -12.54
N ASP A 200 -14.35 -5.51 -11.73
CA ASP A 200 -15.22 -6.26 -10.82
C ASP A 200 -14.51 -6.47 -9.47
N GLY A 201 -14.34 -5.38 -8.73
CA GLY A 201 -13.72 -5.33 -7.41
C GLY A 201 -14.76 -5.25 -6.29
N GLU A 202 -14.29 -5.44 -5.07
CA GLU A 202 -15.16 -5.36 -3.88
C GLU A 202 -14.36 -4.97 -2.63
N THR A 203 -14.93 -4.14 -1.78
CA THR A 203 -14.51 -4.00 -0.40
C THR A 203 -15.40 -4.90 0.44
N SER A 204 -14.81 -5.75 1.26
CA SER A 204 -15.53 -6.71 2.10
C SER A 204 -14.82 -6.93 3.42
N TRP A 205 -15.45 -7.67 4.32
CA TRP A 205 -14.80 -8.23 5.48
C TRP A 205 -15.17 -9.71 5.62
N LEU A 206 -14.30 -10.46 6.27
CA LEU A 206 -14.44 -11.88 6.53
C LEU A 206 -14.68 -12.05 8.03
N GLU A 207 -15.91 -12.38 8.39
CA GLU A 207 -16.30 -12.66 9.76
C GLU A 207 -15.77 -14.04 10.20
N ASN A 208 -15.06 -14.08 11.31
CA ASN A 208 -14.53 -15.32 11.88
C ASN A 208 -15.61 -16.09 12.63
N LYS A 209 -15.95 -17.27 12.14
CA LYS A 209 -16.95 -18.17 12.78
C LYS A 209 -16.31 -19.27 13.63
N GLY A 210 -15.04 -19.11 13.96
CA GLY A 210 -14.27 -20.08 14.70
C GLY A 210 -13.86 -21.31 13.87
N GLY A 211 -12.74 -21.94 14.29
CA GLY A 211 -12.24 -23.17 13.65
C GLY A 211 -11.84 -22.96 12.19
N TRP A 212 -11.26 -21.83 11.85
CA TRP A 212 -10.81 -21.42 10.50
C TRP A 212 -11.94 -21.36 9.46
N LYS A 213 -13.16 -21.04 9.90
CA LYS A 213 -14.31 -20.81 9.03
C LYS A 213 -14.67 -19.35 9.02
N PHE A 214 -14.82 -18.79 7.85
CA PHE A 214 -15.11 -17.37 7.65
C PHE A 214 -16.35 -17.20 6.76
N GLU A 215 -17.11 -16.14 7.05
CA GLU A 215 -18.23 -15.70 6.23
C GLU A 215 -17.90 -14.34 5.62
N GLN A 216 -18.00 -14.21 4.29
CA GLN A 216 -17.70 -12.96 3.60
C GLN A 216 -18.92 -12.04 3.57
N HIS A 217 -18.73 -10.81 4.02
CA HIS A 217 -19.70 -9.72 3.95
C HIS A 217 -19.21 -8.64 2.99
N VAL A 218 -19.86 -8.50 1.84
CA VAL A 218 -19.53 -7.49 0.85
C VAL A 218 -20.09 -6.14 1.29
N LEU A 219 -19.22 -5.15 1.51
CA LEU A 219 -19.59 -3.79 1.92
C LEU A 219 -19.88 -2.90 0.71
N GLN A 220 -19.10 -3.05 -0.37
CA GLN A 220 -19.23 -2.26 -1.59
C GLN A 220 -18.67 -3.02 -2.79
N GLN A 221 -19.32 -2.89 -3.94
CA GLN A 221 -18.88 -3.45 -5.21
C GLN A 221 -18.42 -2.30 -6.13
N LEU A 222 -17.15 -1.92 -6.01
CA LEU A 222 -16.46 -1.00 -6.90
C LEU A 222 -15.15 -1.65 -7.36
N SER A 223 -14.74 -1.39 -8.59
CA SER A 223 -13.40 -1.76 -9.06
C SER A 223 -12.33 -0.97 -8.32
N GLY A 224 -11.15 -1.56 -8.15
CA GLY A 224 -9.96 -0.86 -7.71
C GLY A 224 -9.76 -0.59 -6.21
N PRO A 225 -10.39 -1.28 -5.23
CA PRO A 225 -9.95 -1.13 -3.84
C PRO A 225 -8.51 -1.60 -3.67
N ILE A 226 -7.65 -0.73 -3.11
CA ILE A 226 -6.24 -1.02 -2.86
C ILE A 226 -5.89 -1.06 -1.38
N ASN A 227 -6.66 -0.37 -0.52
CA ASN A 227 -6.55 -0.48 0.92
C ASN A 227 -7.92 -0.69 1.55
N ALA A 228 -7.95 -1.41 2.69
CA ALA A 228 -9.10 -1.55 3.58
C ALA A 228 -8.60 -1.59 5.02
N ILE A 229 -8.44 -0.43 5.64
CA ILE A 229 -7.75 -0.24 6.93
C ILE A 229 -8.76 -0.17 8.07
N PRO A 230 -8.71 -1.08 9.07
CA PRO A 230 -9.48 -0.96 10.29
C PRO A 230 -8.98 0.20 11.15
N VAL A 231 -9.86 1.11 11.55
CA VAL A 231 -9.55 2.26 12.39
C VAL A 231 -10.82 2.81 13.01
N ASP A 232 -10.78 3.30 14.24
CA ASP A 232 -11.87 4.10 14.83
C ASP A 232 -11.77 5.52 14.26
N ILE A 233 -12.46 5.77 13.12
CA ILE A 233 -12.36 7.05 12.39
C ILE A 233 -13.28 8.13 12.94
N ASN A 234 -14.23 7.76 13.81
CA ASN A 234 -15.26 8.66 14.33
C ASN A 234 -15.19 8.86 15.86
N GLY A 235 -14.26 8.19 16.55
CA GLY A 235 -14.02 8.31 17.98
C GLY A 235 -15.06 7.60 18.86
N ASP A 236 -15.78 6.60 18.32
CA ASP A 236 -16.82 5.87 19.06
C ASP A 236 -16.33 4.58 19.73
N THR A 237 -15.05 4.26 19.58
CA THR A 237 -14.32 3.09 20.10
C THR A 237 -14.53 1.78 19.33
N PHE A 238 -15.39 1.74 18.35
CA PHE A 238 -15.54 0.60 17.44
C PHE A 238 -14.63 0.79 16.22
N LEU A 239 -14.03 -0.30 15.73
CA LEU A 239 -13.20 -0.21 14.54
C LEU A 239 -14.10 -0.15 13.30
N ASP A 240 -13.99 0.94 12.57
CA ASP A 240 -14.53 1.12 11.23
C ASP A 240 -13.58 0.52 10.19
N VAL A 241 -13.99 0.49 8.92
CA VAL A 241 -13.08 0.16 7.81
C VAL A 241 -12.99 1.36 6.87
N VAL A 242 -11.77 1.87 6.65
CA VAL A 242 -11.53 2.94 5.66
C VAL A 242 -10.88 2.33 4.43
N ALA A 243 -11.52 2.51 3.26
CA ALA A 243 -11.08 1.96 1.99
C ALA A 243 -10.67 3.07 1.01
N LEU A 244 -9.51 2.88 0.37
CA LEU A 244 -9.07 3.65 -0.79
C LEU A 244 -9.44 2.87 -2.05
N VAL A 245 -10.29 3.45 -2.88
CA VAL A 245 -10.77 2.88 -4.14
C VAL A 245 -10.16 3.69 -5.28
N SER A 246 -9.35 3.04 -6.10
CA SER A 246 -8.66 3.63 -7.25
C SER A 246 -9.43 3.38 -8.57
N GLN A 247 -8.74 3.27 -9.66
CA GLN A 247 -9.29 3.14 -11.00
C GLN A 247 -10.16 4.36 -11.39
N GLU A 248 -11.28 4.17 -12.08
CA GLU A 248 -12.17 5.28 -12.45
C GLU A 248 -12.91 5.93 -11.29
N TRP A 249 -12.85 5.39 -10.07
CA TRP A 249 -13.58 5.90 -8.91
C TRP A 249 -12.82 6.97 -8.15
N GLU A 250 -11.56 6.71 -7.80
CA GLU A 250 -10.67 7.63 -7.08
C GLU A 250 -11.34 8.22 -5.83
N GLU A 251 -11.86 7.33 -4.98
CA GLU A 251 -12.68 7.66 -3.81
C GLU A 251 -12.12 7.05 -2.53
N ILE A 252 -12.33 7.74 -1.39
CA ILE A 252 -12.07 7.22 -0.05
C ILE A 252 -13.39 7.06 0.67
N TRP A 253 -13.66 5.85 1.14
CA TRP A 253 -14.87 5.46 1.85
C TRP A 253 -14.56 5.01 3.26
N ALA A 254 -15.40 5.41 4.23
CA ALA A 254 -15.48 4.76 5.53
C ALA A 254 -16.73 3.88 5.58
N PHE A 255 -16.60 2.73 6.18
CA PHE A 255 -17.70 1.85 6.52
C PHE A 255 -17.85 1.88 8.05
N ILE A 256 -18.79 2.69 8.51
CA ILE A 256 -18.97 3.01 9.93
C ILE A 256 -19.64 1.85 10.64
N ASN A 257 -18.97 1.34 11.67
CA ASN A 257 -19.35 0.17 12.42
C ASN A 257 -20.21 0.55 13.65
N ASP A 258 -21.25 -0.21 13.91
CA ASP A 258 -22.06 -0.07 15.13
C ASP A 258 -21.57 -0.95 16.30
N GLY A 259 -20.36 -1.54 16.17
CA GLY A 259 -19.78 -2.47 17.14
C GLY A 259 -20.40 -3.86 17.16
N LYS A 260 -21.12 -4.23 16.10
CA LYS A 260 -21.79 -5.55 15.93
C LYS A 260 -21.67 -6.07 14.51
N GLY A 261 -20.68 -5.60 13.77
CA GLY A 261 -20.45 -6.01 12.38
C GLY A 261 -21.42 -5.36 11.37
N ASN A 262 -22.27 -4.38 11.77
CA ASN A 262 -23.07 -3.64 10.82
C ASN A 262 -22.31 -2.40 10.34
N LEU A 263 -21.65 -2.50 9.19
CA LEU A 263 -20.83 -1.46 8.62
C LEU A 263 -21.63 -0.66 7.57
N THR A 264 -21.80 0.65 7.82
CA THR A 264 -22.60 1.57 6.98
C THR A 264 -21.65 2.45 6.13
N PRO A 265 -21.79 2.46 4.78
CA PRO A 265 -20.87 3.21 3.90
C PRO A 265 -21.06 4.72 4.01
N ARG A 266 -19.97 5.44 4.08
CA ARG A 266 -19.86 6.89 4.06
C ARG A 266 -18.69 7.31 3.19
N MET A 267 -18.93 8.04 2.11
CA MET A 267 -17.86 8.62 1.30
C MET A 267 -17.24 9.80 2.06
N LEU A 268 -15.92 9.75 2.29
CA LEU A 268 -15.16 10.79 2.96
C LEU A 268 -14.65 11.82 1.95
N TRP A 269 -14.12 11.33 0.82
CA TRP A 269 -13.58 12.17 -0.24
C TRP A 269 -13.62 11.45 -1.59
N GLY A 270 -13.54 12.21 -2.69
CA GLY A 270 -13.43 11.64 -4.03
C GLY A 270 -12.94 12.67 -5.05
N SER A 271 -12.07 12.24 -5.95
CA SER A 271 -11.60 13.04 -7.09
C SER A 271 -12.65 13.09 -8.21
N THR A 272 -12.70 14.21 -8.92
CA THR A 272 -13.44 14.29 -10.19
C THR A 272 -12.60 13.86 -11.39
N ASN A 273 -11.30 13.63 -11.19
CA ASN A 273 -10.39 13.17 -12.21
C ASN A 273 -10.29 11.63 -12.13
N PRO A 274 -10.79 10.88 -13.12
CA PRO A 274 -10.73 9.42 -13.11
C PRO A 274 -9.30 8.86 -13.27
N ASP A 275 -8.35 9.72 -13.71
CA ASP A 275 -6.93 9.39 -13.83
C ASP A 275 -6.12 9.97 -12.67
N PHE A 276 -6.74 10.16 -11.48
CA PHE A 276 -6.06 10.78 -10.33
C PHE A 276 -4.86 9.96 -9.88
N GLY A 277 -4.97 8.63 -9.90
CA GLY A 277 -3.89 7.68 -9.70
C GLY A 277 -3.59 7.38 -8.22
N SER A 278 -4.64 7.25 -7.41
CA SER A 278 -4.52 6.86 -6.00
C SER A 278 -3.69 5.58 -5.86
N SER A 279 -2.66 5.59 -5.01
CA SER A 279 -1.66 4.53 -4.94
C SER A 279 -1.55 3.86 -3.57
N TRP A 280 -1.62 4.61 -2.48
CA TRP A 280 -1.53 4.10 -1.12
C TRP A 280 -1.96 5.14 -0.09
N MET A 281 -2.48 4.71 1.07
CA MET A 281 -2.77 5.59 2.19
C MET A 281 -2.27 5.03 3.52
N THR A 282 -2.03 5.93 4.48
CA THR A 282 -1.80 5.62 5.88
C THR A 282 -2.75 6.42 6.78
N MET A 283 -3.12 5.83 7.91
CA MET A 283 -3.96 6.45 8.94
C MET A 283 -3.09 6.94 10.08
N VAL A 284 -3.21 8.22 10.43
CA VAL A 284 -2.36 8.85 11.45
C VAL A 284 -3.03 10.13 11.97
N ASP A 285 -2.88 10.44 13.24
CA ASP A 285 -3.22 11.76 13.81
C ASP A 285 -2.06 12.73 13.50
N MET A 286 -2.16 13.38 12.31
CA MET A 286 -1.04 14.12 11.72
C MET A 286 -0.80 15.46 12.42
N ASP A 287 -1.85 16.14 12.88
CA ASP A 287 -1.78 17.42 13.56
C ASP A 287 -1.90 17.31 15.10
N LYS A 288 -2.06 16.07 15.59
CA LYS A 288 -2.12 15.74 17.03
C LYS A 288 -3.32 16.34 17.75
N ASP A 289 -4.45 16.42 17.06
CA ASP A 289 -5.71 16.88 17.65
C ASP A 289 -6.53 15.75 18.30
N GLY A 290 -6.13 14.49 18.08
CA GLY A 290 -6.72 13.28 18.64
C GLY A 290 -7.63 12.53 17.69
N ASP A 291 -7.93 13.07 16.51
CA ASP A 291 -8.73 12.42 15.48
C ASP A 291 -7.82 11.78 14.41
N PRO A 292 -8.08 10.55 13.95
CA PRO A 292 -7.29 9.96 12.88
C PRO A 292 -7.48 10.66 11.54
N ASP A 293 -6.39 11.06 10.93
CA ASP A 293 -6.33 11.64 9.59
C ASP A 293 -5.94 10.60 8.54
N ILE A 294 -5.98 11.01 7.27
CA ILE A 294 -5.55 10.20 6.15
C ILE A 294 -4.45 10.92 5.37
N VAL A 295 -3.25 10.36 5.36
CA VAL A 295 -2.19 10.77 4.43
C VAL A 295 -2.18 9.80 3.26
N TYR A 296 -2.35 10.30 2.02
CA TYR A 296 -2.37 9.43 0.87
C TYR A 296 -1.63 9.98 -0.33
N ALA A 297 -1.08 9.08 -1.14
CA ALA A 297 -0.37 9.38 -2.36
C ALA A 297 -1.21 9.03 -3.60
N ASN A 298 -1.00 9.78 -4.68
CA ASN A 298 -1.64 9.53 -5.96
C ASN A 298 -0.62 9.45 -7.11
N GLY A 299 0.40 8.61 -6.92
CA GLY A 299 1.49 8.43 -7.88
C GLY A 299 1.36 7.23 -8.80
N ASP A 300 0.23 6.52 -8.80
CA ASP A 300 0.03 5.40 -9.72
C ASP A 300 -0.05 5.88 -11.17
N ALA A 301 0.79 5.26 -11.99
CA ALA A 301 0.91 5.55 -13.41
C ALA A 301 1.37 4.31 -14.19
N PHE A 302 1.23 3.11 -13.61
CA PHE A 302 1.70 1.86 -14.23
C PHE A 302 0.99 1.51 -15.52
N GLU A 303 -0.21 2.04 -15.74
CA GLU A 303 -1.03 1.79 -16.93
C GLU A 303 -0.65 2.66 -18.13
N TYR A 304 0.17 3.70 -17.92
CA TYR A 304 0.50 4.66 -18.96
C TYR A 304 1.84 4.37 -19.62
N ALA A 305 1.91 4.64 -20.93
CA ALA A 305 3.19 4.61 -21.64
C ALA A 305 4.11 5.76 -21.13
N PRO A 306 5.44 5.54 -21.05
CA PRO A 306 6.39 6.60 -20.70
C PRO A 306 6.34 7.82 -21.66
N PRO A 307 6.49 9.06 -21.13
CA PRO A 307 6.57 9.41 -19.71
C PRO A 307 5.20 9.26 -19.04
N ASN A 308 5.14 8.39 -18.04
CA ASN A 308 3.90 8.03 -17.37
C ASN A 308 3.50 8.99 -16.22
N SER A 309 4.34 9.97 -15.91
CA SER A 309 4.05 10.97 -14.90
C SER A 309 2.88 11.89 -15.27
N ARG A 310 2.16 12.37 -14.25
CA ARG A 310 1.01 13.27 -14.39
C ARG A 310 1.21 14.50 -13.51
N PRO A 311 0.80 15.71 -13.98
CA PRO A 311 1.04 16.98 -13.26
C PRO A 311 0.25 17.12 -11.96
N TRP A 312 -0.77 16.31 -11.74
CA TRP A 312 -1.58 16.32 -10.52
C TRP A 312 -1.16 15.29 -9.47
N GLN A 313 -0.09 14.50 -9.74
CA GLN A 313 0.41 13.51 -8.80
C GLN A 313 1.14 14.16 -7.63
N GLY A 314 1.03 13.55 -6.44
CA GLY A 314 1.69 14.00 -5.22
C GLY A 314 1.16 13.35 -3.97
N VAL A 315 1.27 14.06 -2.85
CA VAL A 315 0.79 13.62 -1.53
C VAL A 315 -0.23 14.61 -1.01
N GLN A 316 -1.29 14.07 -0.43
CA GLN A 316 -2.38 14.81 0.19
C GLN A 316 -2.54 14.38 1.64
N TRP A 317 -3.05 15.29 2.43
CA TRP A 317 -3.54 15.07 3.78
C TRP A 317 -5.03 15.43 3.84
N LEU A 318 -5.84 14.47 4.22
CA LEU A 318 -7.25 14.68 4.56
C LEU A 318 -7.33 14.81 6.06
N GLU A 319 -7.45 16.05 6.52
CA GLU A 319 -7.59 16.40 7.92
C GLU A 319 -9.00 16.05 8.40
N ASN A 320 -9.10 15.27 9.46
CA ASN A 320 -10.35 14.95 10.13
C ASN A 320 -10.75 16.11 11.05
N ARG A 321 -11.83 16.79 10.76
CA ARG A 321 -12.38 17.92 11.55
C ARG A 321 -13.44 17.48 12.54
N GLY A 322 -13.50 16.19 12.83
CA GLY A 322 -14.59 15.59 13.60
C GLY A 322 -15.90 15.44 12.84
N ASP A 323 -16.83 14.66 13.38
CA ASP A 323 -18.12 14.35 12.74
C ASP A 323 -18.01 13.81 11.30
N LEU A 324 -16.94 13.09 10.96
CA LEU A 324 -16.63 12.58 9.61
C LEU A 324 -16.58 13.70 8.55
N LYS A 325 -16.09 14.87 8.90
CA LYS A 325 -15.84 15.98 7.98
C LYS A 325 -14.35 16.06 7.71
N PHE A 326 -13.98 15.93 6.46
CA PHE A 326 -12.58 15.95 6.03
C PHE A 326 -12.27 17.19 5.20
N GLU A 327 -11.12 17.80 5.47
CA GLU A 327 -10.57 18.91 4.69
C GLU A 327 -9.32 18.44 3.94
N LEU A 328 -9.29 18.65 2.61
CA LEU A 328 -8.17 18.22 1.79
C LEU A 328 -7.07 19.28 1.77
N HIS A 329 -5.86 18.88 2.13
CA HIS A 329 -4.65 19.67 2.03
C HIS A 329 -3.66 19.02 1.06
N ARG A 330 -3.17 19.79 0.09
CA ARG A 330 -2.09 19.36 -0.78
C ARG A 330 -0.77 19.57 -0.06
N MET A 331 -0.04 18.48 0.21
CA MET A 331 1.26 18.55 0.88
C MET A 331 2.38 18.90 -0.12
N ILE A 332 2.49 18.14 -1.21
CA ILE A 332 3.46 18.37 -2.28
C ILE A 332 2.93 17.96 -3.65
N ASP A 333 3.53 18.51 -4.70
CA ASP A 333 3.46 18.02 -6.08
C ASP A 333 4.72 17.20 -6.37
N GLN A 334 4.54 15.90 -6.52
CA GLN A 334 5.62 14.97 -6.87
C GLN A 334 5.06 13.77 -7.62
N GLN A 335 5.64 13.51 -8.78
CA GLN A 335 5.18 12.45 -9.66
C GLN A 335 5.61 11.07 -9.13
N GLY A 336 4.74 10.06 -9.33
CA GLY A 336 5.03 8.65 -9.10
C GLY A 336 5.26 8.24 -7.65
N VAL A 337 4.85 9.08 -6.69
CA VAL A 337 4.99 8.79 -5.25
C VAL A 337 3.99 7.77 -4.76
N THR A 338 4.43 6.92 -3.84
CA THR A 338 3.61 5.88 -3.21
C THR A 338 4.10 5.61 -1.78
N SER A 339 3.34 4.81 -1.03
CA SER A 339 3.65 4.35 0.33
C SER A 339 4.11 5.47 1.26
N PRO A 340 3.26 6.48 1.54
CA PRO A 340 3.58 7.49 2.53
C PRO A 340 3.55 6.87 3.93
N GLU A 341 4.61 7.11 4.72
CA GLU A 341 4.71 6.70 6.12
C GLU A 341 4.98 7.92 6.99
N ALA A 342 4.13 8.11 8.00
CA ALA A 342 4.27 9.21 8.96
C ALA A 342 5.24 8.84 10.07
N VAL A 343 6.23 9.71 10.34
CA VAL A 343 7.29 9.46 11.31
C VAL A 343 7.94 10.77 11.76
N ASP A 344 8.27 10.91 13.02
CA ASP A 344 9.14 11.98 13.53
C ASP A 344 10.60 11.62 13.17
N LEU A 345 11.04 12.02 11.98
CA LEU A 345 12.33 11.58 11.41
C LEU A 345 13.52 12.34 11.98
N ASP A 346 13.36 13.61 12.33
CA ASP A 346 14.42 14.46 12.86
C ASP A 346 14.42 14.58 14.39
N GLY A 347 13.40 14.02 15.06
CA GLY A 347 13.27 14.00 16.50
C GLY A 347 12.81 15.32 17.10
N ASN A 348 12.16 16.18 16.29
CA ASN A 348 11.65 17.48 16.73
C ASN A 348 10.29 17.38 17.45
N GLY A 349 9.65 16.22 17.36
CA GLY A 349 8.36 15.91 17.94
C GLY A 349 7.20 16.08 16.96
N ASP A 350 7.38 16.63 15.76
CA ASP A 350 6.34 16.74 14.73
C ASP A 350 6.41 15.55 13.78
N LEU A 351 5.27 15.14 13.22
CA LEU A 351 5.25 14.04 12.26
C LEU A 351 5.63 14.57 10.88
N ASP A 352 6.65 13.97 10.32
CA ASP A 352 7.08 14.10 8.94
C ASP A 352 6.44 13.01 8.08
N VAL A 353 6.69 13.03 6.76
CA VAL A 353 6.32 11.92 5.87
C VAL A 353 7.51 11.44 5.09
N LEU A 354 7.83 10.16 5.23
CA LEU A 354 8.78 9.45 4.38
C LEU A 354 8.00 8.74 3.26
N LEU A 355 8.50 8.78 2.02
CA LEU A 355 7.80 8.21 0.87
C LEU A 355 8.77 7.77 -0.23
N VAL A 356 8.31 6.87 -1.06
CA VAL A 356 9.08 6.32 -2.18
C VAL A 356 8.48 6.69 -3.53
N ASN A 357 9.28 6.53 -4.59
CA ASN A 357 8.90 6.81 -5.96
C ASN A 357 8.93 5.53 -6.80
N ALA A 358 7.76 5.08 -7.23
CA ALA A 358 7.63 3.94 -8.13
C ALA A 358 7.85 4.32 -9.61
N ASN A 359 7.44 5.54 -9.98
CA ASN A 359 7.54 6.09 -11.33
C ASN A 359 8.14 7.50 -11.30
N ASN A 360 9.18 7.73 -12.10
CA ASN A 360 9.82 9.05 -12.21
C ASN A 360 10.53 9.16 -13.57
N ASP A 361 11.10 10.33 -13.88
CA ASP A 361 12.04 10.49 -14.99
C ASP A 361 13.37 9.80 -14.65
N TRP A 362 13.41 8.49 -14.80
CA TRP A 362 14.59 7.69 -14.45
C TRP A 362 15.78 7.88 -15.40
N ASP A 363 15.62 8.56 -16.53
CA ASP A 363 16.73 9.00 -17.38
C ASP A 363 17.52 10.15 -16.73
N ASN A 364 16.89 10.88 -15.81
CA ASN A 364 17.56 11.82 -14.92
C ASN A 364 18.19 11.08 -13.74
N PRO A 365 19.54 11.04 -13.61
CA PRO A 365 20.21 10.33 -12.51
C PRO A 365 19.96 10.97 -11.12
N ALA A 366 19.47 12.20 -11.08
CA ALA A 366 19.13 12.90 -9.85
C ALA A 366 17.65 12.76 -9.46
N ALA A 367 16.82 12.07 -10.28
CA ALA A 367 15.43 11.84 -9.97
C ALA A 367 15.32 11.06 -8.64
N PRO A 368 14.58 11.58 -7.64
CA PRO A 368 14.53 10.95 -6.32
C PRO A 368 13.73 9.65 -6.34
N SER A 369 14.20 8.66 -5.59
CA SER A 369 13.49 7.40 -5.33
C SER A 369 13.00 7.27 -3.89
N LEU A 370 13.67 7.95 -2.95
CA LEU A 370 13.27 8.07 -1.54
C LEU A 370 13.27 9.56 -1.17
N LEU A 371 12.22 9.99 -0.52
CA LEU A 371 11.91 11.39 -0.21
C LEU A 371 11.47 11.54 1.24
N TRP A 372 11.82 12.65 1.85
CA TRP A 372 11.36 13.11 3.14
C TRP A 372 10.62 14.44 3.00
N LEU A 373 9.44 14.53 3.56
CA LEU A 373 8.68 15.75 3.75
C LEU A 373 8.82 16.18 5.18
N GLU A 374 9.70 17.14 5.44
CA GLU A 374 9.91 17.75 6.75
C GLU A 374 8.73 18.66 7.09
N ASN A 375 8.11 18.43 8.23
CA ASN A 375 7.05 19.27 8.80
C ASN A 375 7.68 20.35 9.69
N ASP A 376 7.29 21.61 9.51
CA ASP A 376 7.76 22.72 10.34
C ASP A 376 6.97 22.90 11.65
N GLY A 377 6.17 21.92 12.04
CA GLY A 377 5.26 21.96 13.18
C GLY A 377 4.03 22.85 12.99
N LYS A 378 3.77 23.31 11.77
CA LYS A 378 2.60 24.11 11.36
C LYS A 378 1.94 23.55 10.12
N MET A 379 2.17 22.26 9.84
CA MET A 379 1.66 21.57 8.66
C MET A 379 2.11 22.21 7.34
N GLN A 380 3.32 22.81 7.33
CA GLN A 380 3.99 23.25 6.11
C GLN A 380 5.15 22.30 5.83
N PHE A 381 5.11 21.68 4.67
CA PHE A 381 6.05 20.62 4.31
C PHE A 381 7.13 21.10 3.36
N THR A 382 8.38 20.73 3.68
CA THR A 382 9.54 20.94 2.80
C THR A 382 10.03 19.59 2.29
N MET A 383 10.11 19.42 0.97
CA MET A 383 10.55 18.17 0.35
C MET A 383 12.09 18.09 0.29
N HIS A 384 12.64 17.00 0.81
CA HIS A 384 14.07 16.67 0.78
C HIS A 384 14.29 15.36 0.03
N PRO A 385 14.97 15.36 -1.12
CA PRO A 385 15.44 14.14 -1.76
C PRO A 385 16.48 13.43 -0.89
N ILE A 386 16.25 12.16 -0.55
CA ILE A 386 17.19 11.34 0.23
C ILE A 386 18.07 10.51 -0.69
N ALA A 387 17.47 9.83 -1.67
CA ALA A 387 18.19 8.94 -2.57
C ALA A 387 17.61 8.97 -3.98
N SER A 388 18.46 8.63 -4.98
CA SER A 388 18.07 8.42 -6.37
C SER A 388 18.35 6.98 -6.85
N SER A 389 18.77 6.10 -5.94
CA SER A 389 19.03 4.69 -6.19
C SER A 389 18.83 3.88 -4.89
N PRO A 390 18.19 2.68 -4.96
CA PRO A 390 17.61 2.07 -6.16
C PRO A 390 16.40 2.85 -6.71
N THR A 391 16.05 2.59 -7.99
CA THR A 391 14.87 3.18 -8.63
C THR A 391 13.63 2.29 -8.47
N HIS A 392 12.45 2.77 -8.89
CA HIS A 392 11.19 2.02 -8.90
C HIS A 392 10.84 1.44 -7.52
N LEU A 393 11.02 2.21 -6.46
CA LEU A 393 10.63 1.80 -5.12
C LEU A 393 9.11 1.92 -4.99
N LEU A 394 8.43 0.81 -4.64
CA LEU A 394 6.98 0.76 -4.51
C LEU A 394 6.53 0.82 -3.05
N THR A 395 7.24 0.12 -2.18
CA THR A 395 6.83 -0.11 -0.79
C THR A 395 7.90 0.37 0.18
N LEU A 396 7.43 0.84 1.33
CA LEU A 396 8.21 1.41 2.41
C LEU A 396 7.63 0.95 3.75
N ALA A 397 8.48 0.65 4.69
CA ALA A 397 8.13 0.52 6.11
C ALA A 397 9.14 1.30 6.96
N VAL A 398 8.68 1.87 8.06
CA VAL A 398 9.50 2.66 9.00
C VAL A 398 9.47 2.03 10.39
N GLY A 399 10.62 1.97 11.06
CA GLY A 399 10.75 1.44 12.41
C GLY A 399 12.22 1.43 12.85
N ASP A 400 12.48 1.25 14.13
CA ASP A 400 13.85 1.12 14.67
C ASP A 400 14.40 -0.27 14.30
N LEU A 401 15.00 -0.40 13.11
CA LEU A 401 15.47 -1.69 12.59
C LEU A 401 16.79 -2.13 13.25
N ASP A 402 17.65 -1.21 13.65
CA ASP A 402 18.94 -1.55 14.27
C ASP A 402 18.95 -1.43 15.80
N GLY A 403 17.81 -1.04 16.41
CA GLY A 403 17.61 -0.98 17.84
C GLY A 403 18.39 0.17 18.51
N ASP A 404 18.65 1.28 17.77
CA ASP A 404 19.35 2.46 18.33
C ASP A 404 18.38 3.54 18.85
N GLY A 405 17.07 3.33 18.74
CA GLY A 405 16.00 4.19 19.19
C GLY A 405 15.60 5.27 18.18
N LYS A 406 16.10 5.20 16.95
CA LYS A 406 15.76 6.11 15.87
C LYS A 406 14.97 5.41 14.77
N PRO A 407 14.14 6.14 14.04
CA PRO A 407 13.43 5.56 12.92
C PRO A 407 14.41 5.26 11.76
N ASP A 408 14.44 4.00 11.36
CA ASP A 408 15.03 3.50 10.12
C ASP A 408 13.94 3.24 9.09
N ALA A 409 14.33 2.89 7.88
CA ALA A 409 13.38 2.52 6.84
C ALA A 409 13.83 1.27 6.08
N VAL A 410 12.84 0.55 5.54
CA VAL A 410 13.04 -0.55 4.60
C VAL A 410 12.23 -0.29 3.34
N THR A 411 12.85 -0.48 2.18
CA THR A 411 12.16 -0.30 0.89
C THR A 411 12.27 -1.52 0.00
N GLY A 412 11.22 -1.76 -0.80
CA GLY A 412 11.17 -2.78 -1.83
C GLY A 412 10.96 -2.20 -3.23
N GLY A 413 11.64 -2.79 -4.23
CA GLY A 413 11.59 -2.35 -5.62
C GLY A 413 10.59 -3.12 -6.47
N MET A 414 9.83 -2.42 -7.33
CA MET A 414 8.90 -2.98 -8.33
C MET A 414 9.43 -2.72 -9.74
N HIS A 415 10.35 -3.55 -10.21
CA HIS A 415 11.08 -3.32 -11.47
C HIS A 415 10.35 -3.92 -12.69
N ILE A 416 9.15 -3.45 -12.99
CA ILE A 416 8.34 -3.90 -14.14
C ILE A 416 8.63 -3.11 -15.43
N SER A 417 9.29 -1.94 -15.32
CA SER A 417 9.63 -1.05 -16.43
C SER A 417 11.10 -0.66 -16.45
N ARG A 418 11.60 -0.15 -17.58
CA ARG A 418 12.98 0.37 -17.71
C ARG A 418 13.13 1.75 -17.04
N PRO A 419 14.37 2.16 -16.68
CA PRO A 419 15.67 1.46 -16.84
C PRO A 419 15.92 0.41 -15.75
N TYR A 420 16.86 -0.53 -15.98
CA TYR A 420 17.22 -1.60 -15.03
C TYR A 420 18.68 -1.50 -14.57
N ASP A 421 19.26 -0.31 -14.61
CA ASP A 421 20.66 -0.05 -14.24
C ASP A 421 20.86 0.22 -12.74
N ARG A 422 19.77 0.51 -12.00
CA ARG A 422 19.75 0.82 -10.57
C ARG A 422 18.72 -0.04 -9.83
N ILE A 423 18.79 -1.36 -10.04
CA ILE A 423 17.88 -2.32 -9.43
C ILE A 423 18.24 -2.50 -7.95
N GLY A 424 17.22 -2.48 -7.09
CA GLY A 424 17.28 -2.91 -5.69
C GLY A 424 16.25 -3.99 -5.42
N CYS A 425 16.56 -4.92 -4.50
CA CYS A 425 15.58 -5.87 -3.97
C CYS A 425 14.99 -5.30 -2.68
N ILE A 426 15.61 -5.59 -1.55
CA ILE A 426 15.26 -5.03 -0.25
C ILE A 426 16.42 -4.19 0.26
N THR A 427 16.17 -2.93 0.53
CA THR A 427 17.16 -1.98 1.01
C THR A 427 16.78 -1.46 2.39
N GLY A 428 17.65 -1.67 3.36
CA GLY A 428 17.58 -1.02 4.67
C GLY A 428 18.28 0.33 4.63
N TRP A 429 17.65 1.34 5.22
CA TRP A 429 18.10 2.72 5.36
C TRP A 429 18.23 3.02 6.85
N PHE A 430 19.47 3.06 7.33
CA PHE A 430 19.78 3.24 8.75
C PHE A 430 20.11 4.69 9.05
N THR A 431 19.39 5.27 10.01
CA THR A 431 19.59 6.67 10.43
C THR A 431 20.97 6.86 11.01
N ARG A 432 21.71 7.84 10.52
CA ARG A 432 23.08 8.13 10.99
C ARG A 432 23.06 8.75 12.38
N ARG A 433 24.08 8.39 13.14
CA ARG A 433 24.35 8.95 14.48
C ARG A 433 24.96 10.34 14.40
#